data_0ffdb8f0b06c60196a6571914df5d6d0
#
_entry.id   0ffdb8f0b06c60196a6571914df5d6d0
#
_cell.length_a   1.000
_cell.length_b   1.000
_cell.length_c   1.000
_cell.angle_alpha   90.00
_cell.angle_beta   90.00
_cell.angle_gamma   90.00
#
_symmetry.space_group_name_H-M   'P 1'
#
loop_
_entity.id
_entity.type
_entity.pdbx_description
1 polymer ?
#
loop_
_entity_poly.entity_id
_entity_poly.type
_entity_poly.pdbx_seq_one_letter_code
_entity_poly.pdbx_strand_id
1 'polypeptide(L)'
;MDQEQAIKLVQQYKEIIMPRFNNEAQVYMFGSYSKGNQRPESDIDVAVVIPSAGDNWFNYTKSLWRDVDKVSLLIEPVLMESSHPSPLYDDVMRTGIAI
;
A
#
# COMPACT_ATOMS: atom_id res chain seq x y z
N MET A 1 1.39 -17.47 -4.92
CA MET A 1 0.17 -16.84 -4.39
C MET A 1 -0.56 -16.16 -5.55
N ASP A 2 -1.88 -16.27 -5.58
CA ASP A 2 -2.66 -15.62 -6.62
C ASP A 2 -3.11 -14.21 -6.19
N GLN A 3 -3.74 -13.49 -7.11
CA GLN A 3 -4.17 -12.12 -6.86
C GLN A 3 -5.19 -12.03 -5.72
N GLU A 4 -6.14 -12.96 -5.64
CA GLU A 4 -7.16 -12.93 -4.59
C GLU A 4 -6.55 -13.13 -3.21
N GLN A 5 -5.59 -14.02 -3.07
CA GLN A 5 -4.86 -14.21 -1.82
C GLN A 5 -4.09 -12.95 -1.42
N ALA A 6 -3.45 -12.31 -2.39
CA ALA A 6 -2.75 -11.06 -2.14
C ALA A 6 -3.71 -9.96 -1.68
N ILE A 7 -4.88 -9.84 -2.32
CA ILE A 7 -5.91 -8.86 -1.94
C ILE A 7 -6.33 -9.08 -0.48
N LYS A 8 -6.54 -10.34 -0.07
CA LYS A 8 -6.93 -10.64 1.32
C LYS A 8 -5.87 -10.19 2.32
N LEU A 9 -4.59 -10.41 2.00
CA LEU A 9 -3.51 -9.95 2.86
C LEU A 9 -3.47 -8.42 2.93
N VAL A 10 -3.68 -7.74 1.82
CA VAL A 10 -3.70 -6.26 1.81
C VAL A 10 -4.91 -5.74 2.59
N GLN A 11 -6.05 -6.42 2.53
CA GLN A 11 -7.22 -6.05 3.34
C GLN A 11 -6.91 -6.14 4.84
N GLN A 12 -6.24 -7.20 5.28
CA GLN A 12 -5.80 -7.35 6.68
C GLN A 12 -4.84 -6.24 7.07
N TYR A 13 -3.89 -5.93 6.21
CA TYR A 13 -2.92 -4.88 6.44
C TYR A 13 -3.60 -3.51 6.56
N LYS A 14 -4.55 -3.22 5.68
CA LYS A 14 -5.34 -2.00 5.72
C LYS A 14 -6.02 -1.81 7.07
N GLU A 15 -6.65 -2.86 7.60
CA GLU A 15 -7.34 -2.78 8.90
C GLU A 15 -6.38 -2.40 10.02
N ILE A 16 -5.13 -2.89 9.96
CA ILE A 16 -4.13 -2.59 10.98
C ILE A 16 -3.66 -1.14 10.91
N ILE A 17 -3.44 -0.61 9.71
CA ILE A 17 -2.82 0.70 9.54
C ILE A 17 -3.81 1.87 9.57
N MET A 18 -5.06 1.65 9.20
CA MET A 18 -6.05 2.74 9.04
C MET A 18 -6.21 3.63 10.27
N PRO A 19 -6.23 3.10 11.51
CA PRO A 19 -6.37 3.96 12.69
C PRO A 19 -5.25 5.00 12.84
N ARG A 20 -4.08 4.72 12.29
CA ARG A 20 -2.94 5.65 12.36
C ARG A 20 -3.14 6.89 11.48
N PHE A 21 -4.09 6.84 10.55
CA PHE A 21 -4.38 7.90 9.60
C PHE A 21 -5.80 8.45 9.79
N ASN A 22 -6.39 8.25 10.96
CA ASN A 22 -7.77 8.66 11.28
C ASN A 22 -8.79 8.11 10.28
N ASN A 23 -8.51 6.94 9.70
CA ASN A 23 -9.32 6.29 8.68
C ASN A 23 -9.48 7.13 7.41
N GLU A 24 -8.54 8.03 7.13
CA GLU A 24 -8.58 8.91 5.95
C GLU A 24 -7.65 8.45 4.81
N ALA A 25 -6.84 7.43 5.04
CA ALA A 25 -5.96 6.90 4.00
C ALA A 25 -6.74 6.04 3.01
N GLN A 26 -6.28 6.06 1.75
CA GLN A 26 -6.74 5.14 0.71
C GLN A 26 -5.64 4.13 0.44
N VAL A 27 -6.01 2.87 0.24
CA VAL A 27 -5.04 1.78 0.05
C VAL A 27 -5.27 1.13 -1.29
N TYR A 28 -4.18 0.96 -2.04
CA TYR A 28 -4.19 0.32 -3.36
C TYR A 28 -3.12 -0.77 -3.42
N MET A 29 -3.45 -1.89 -4.04
CA MET A 29 -2.45 -2.87 -4.42
C MET A 29 -2.01 -2.54 -5.85
N PHE A 30 -0.71 -2.45 -6.10
CA PHE A 30 -0.19 -2.10 -7.41
C PHE A 30 0.97 -3.03 -7.79
N GLY A 31 1.63 -2.73 -8.92
CA GLY A 31 2.74 -3.54 -9.39
C GLY A 31 2.29 -4.86 -10.01
N SER A 32 3.10 -5.92 -9.84
CA SER A 32 2.87 -7.18 -10.54
C SER A 32 1.54 -7.82 -10.18
N TYR A 33 1.12 -7.77 -8.91
CA TYR A 33 -0.14 -8.37 -8.49
C TYR A 33 -1.37 -7.66 -9.05
N SER A 34 -1.30 -6.35 -9.24
CA SER A 34 -2.42 -5.63 -9.85
C SER A 34 -2.51 -5.87 -11.35
N LYS A 35 -1.35 -6.10 -12.00
CA LYS A 35 -1.26 -6.30 -13.44
C LYS A 35 -1.42 -7.76 -13.87
N GLY A 36 -1.51 -8.68 -12.90
CA GLY A 36 -1.71 -10.09 -13.19
C GLY A 36 -0.47 -10.83 -13.69
N ASN A 37 0.73 -10.26 -13.52
CA ASN A 37 1.99 -10.88 -13.96
C ASN A 37 2.93 -11.24 -12.82
N GLN A 38 2.36 -11.49 -11.63
CA GLN A 38 3.13 -11.87 -10.46
C GLN A 38 3.77 -13.25 -10.61
N ARG A 39 4.91 -13.42 -9.92
CA ARG A 39 5.61 -14.70 -9.77
C ARG A 39 5.49 -15.17 -8.31
N PRO A 40 5.81 -16.44 -8.01
CA PRO A 40 5.70 -16.94 -6.62
C PRO A 40 6.46 -16.10 -5.60
N GLU A 41 7.59 -15.52 -5.99
CA GLU A 41 8.44 -14.72 -5.10
C GLU A 41 8.16 -13.21 -5.19
N SER A 42 7.15 -12.79 -5.95
CA SER A 42 6.85 -11.37 -6.12
C SER A 42 6.42 -10.72 -4.80
N ASP A 43 6.91 -9.50 -4.57
CA ASP A 43 6.45 -8.67 -3.48
C ASP A 43 5.05 -8.13 -3.76
N ILE A 44 4.33 -7.83 -2.69
CA ILE A 44 3.01 -7.22 -2.77
C ILE A 44 3.18 -5.71 -2.57
N ASP A 45 3.12 -4.96 -3.65
CA ASP A 45 3.28 -3.50 -3.60
C ASP A 45 1.98 -2.85 -3.13
N VAL A 46 2.05 -2.09 -2.06
CA VAL A 46 0.88 -1.46 -1.43
C VAL A 46 1.09 0.04 -1.35
N ALA A 47 0.22 0.81 -1.99
CA ALA A 47 0.24 2.26 -1.88
C ALA A 47 -0.74 2.70 -0.79
N VAL A 48 -0.24 3.50 0.14
CA VAL A 48 -1.06 4.15 1.18
C VAL A 48 -1.09 5.63 0.84
N VAL A 49 -2.24 6.11 0.41
CA VAL A 49 -2.40 7.47 -0.11
C VAL A 49 -3.11 8.33 0.92
N ILE A 50 -2.47 9.42 1.31
CA ILE A 50 -3.02 10.43 2.22
C ILE A 50 -2.95 11.80 1.53
N PRO A 51 -3.75 12.79 1.99
CA PRO A 51 -3.68 14.12 1.37
C PRO A 51 -2.31 14.76 1.50
N SER A 52 -1.76 14.79 2.72
CA SER A 52 -0.43 15.34 3.00
C SER A 52 0.09 14.78 4.31
N ALA A 53 1.39 14.50 4.38
CA ALA A 53 2.04 14.00 5.59
C ALA A 53 2.65 15.14 6.43
N GLY A 54 2.98 16.27 5.80
CA GLY A 54 3.70 17.34 6.48
C GLY A 54 5.01 16.82 7.09
N ASP A 55 5.23 17.13 8.36
CA ASP A 55 6.44 16.70 9.07
C ASP A 55 6.39 15.24 9.54
N ASN A 56 5.28 14.54 9.31
CA ASN A 56 5.07 13.18 9.79
C ASN A 56 5.46 12.10 8.78
N TRP A 57 5.95 12.47 7.61
CA TRP A 57 6.28 11.52 6.54
C TRP A 57 7.13 10.35 7.02
N PHE A 58 8.21 10.66 7.71
CA PHE A 58 9.16 9.65 8.17
C PHE A 58 8.53 8.71 9.20
N ASN A 59 7.80 9.28 10.17
CA ASN A 59 7.13 8.50 11.20
C ASN A 59 6.05 7.60 10.63
N TYR A 60 5.26 8.09 9.68
CA TYR A 60 4.26 7.28 9.00
C TYR A 60 4.91 6.14 8.22
N THR A 61 5.96 6.42 7.47
CA THR A 61 6.67 5.40 6.70
C THR A 61 7.22 4.30 7.61
N LYS A 62 7.84 4.69 8.72
CA LYS A 62 8.35 3.72 9.70
C LYS A 62 7.24 2.84 10.26
N SER A 63 6.09 3.42 10.60
CA SER A 63 4.97 2.66 11.16
C SER A 63 4.40 1.67 10.14
N LEU A 64 4.34 2.05 8.87
CA LEU A 64 3.88 1.16 7.81
C LEU A 64 4.80 -0.07 7.69
N TRP A 65 6.10 0.13 7.68
CA TRP A 65 7.06 -0.98 7.61
C TRP A 65 7.04 -1.83 8.87
N ARG A 66 6.85 -1.23 10.04
CA ARG A 66 6.79 -1.97 11.29
C ARG A 66 5.62 -2.95 11.32
N ASP A 67 4.50 -2.61 10.68
CA ASP A 67 3.29 -3.44 10.70
C ASP A 67 3.28 -4.54 9.63
N VAL A 68 4.26 -4.56 8.73
CA VAL A 68 4.33 -5.54 7.65
C VAL A 68 4.38 -6.98 8.18
N ASP A 69 5.19 -7.23 9.20
CA ASP A 69 5.36 -8.58 9.75
C ASP A 69 4.12 -9.11 10.47
N LYS A 70 3.16 -8.25 10.78
CA LYS A 70 1.89 -8.68 11.39
C LYS A 70 0.99 -9.38 10.39
N VAL A 71 1.26 -9.23 9.10
CA VAL A 71 0.45 -9.82 8.03
C VAL A 71 1.32 -10.67 7.12
N SER A 72 2.27 -10.06 6.40
CA SER A 72 3.14 -10.78 5.46
C SER A 72 4.38 -9.96 5.17
N LEU A 73 5.54 -10.61 5.22
CA LEU A 73 6.81 -9.97 4.86
C LEU A 73 6.91 -9.66 3.36
N LEU A 74 5.97 -10.15 2.55
CA LEU A 74 5.94 -9.82 1.12
C LEU A 74 5.37 -8.43 0.85
N ILE A 75 4.70 -7.80 1.82
CA ILE A 75 4.13 -6.47 1.65
C ILE A 75 5.24 -5.42 1.63
N GLU A 76 5.23 -4.60 0.59
CA GLU A 76 6.11 -3.44 0.46
C GLU A 76 5.25 -2.17 0.41
N PRO A 77 5.09 -1.47 1.54
CA PRO A 77 4.26 -0.27 1.58
C PRO A 77 5.00 0.95 1.05
N VAL A 78 4.29 1.78 0.32
CA VAL A 78 4.76 3.07 -0.18
C VAL A 78 3.76 4.13 0.25
N LEU A 79 4.22 5.11 1.02
CA LEU A 79 3.38 6.26 1.40
C LEU A 79 3.37 7.26 0.26
N MET A 80 2.19 7.72 -0.12
CA MET A 80 2.00 8.70 -1.19
C MET A 80 1.10 9.83 -0.73
N GLU A 81 1.38 11.04 -1.24
CA GLU A 81 0.58 12.23 -0.96
C GLU A 81 -0.20 12.62 -2.21
N SER A 82 -1.53 12.72 -2.10
CA SER A 82 -2.35 13.16 -3.23
C SER A 82 -2.11 14.63 -3.57
N SER A 83 -1.64 15.43 -2.61
CA SER A 83 -1.28 16.84 -2.85
C SER A 83 0.02 17.00 -3.65
N HIS A 84 0.84 15.95 -3.74
CA HIS A 84 2.12 15.96 -4.44
C HIS A 84 2.23 14.71 -5.33
N PRO A 85 1.43 14.64 -6.42
CA PRO A 85 1.44 13.45 -7.26
C PRO A 85 2.79 13.29 -7.98
N SER A 86 3.22 12.02 -8.10
CA SER A 86 4.42 11.62 -8.80
C SER A 86 4.05 10.72 -9.98
N PRO A 87 4.99 10.39 -10.87
CA PRO A 87 4.72 9.40 -11.93
C PRO A 87 4.24 8.05 -11.37
N LEU A 88 4.78 7.61 -10.23
CA LEU A 88 4.32 6.38 -9.58
C LEU A 88 2.89 6.52 -9.06
N TYR A 89 2.56 7.66 -8.46
CA TYR A 89 1.19 7.95 -8.03
C TYR A 89 0.22 7.84 -9.20
N ASP A 90 0.56 8.43 -10.34
CA ASP A 90 -0.28 8.39 -11.53
C ASP A 90 -0.46 6.96 -12.04
N ASP A 91 0.58 6.14 -12.00
CA ASP A 91 0.49 4.73 -12.40
C ASP A 91 -0.43 3.95 -11.45
N VAL A 92 -0.32 4.18 -10.15
CA VAL A 92 -1.18 3.54 -9.15
C VAL A 92 -2.65 3.91 -9.37
N MET A 93 -2.94 5.19 -9.62
CA MET A 93 -4.31 5.63 -9.87
C MET A 93 -4.88 5.02 -11.14
N ARG A 94 -4.04 4.77 -12.14
CA ARG A 94 -4.48 4.21 -13.43
C ARG A 94 -4.62 2.70 -13.40
N THR A 95 -3.71 1.97 -12.74
CA THR A 95 -3.63 0.51 -12.84
C THR A 95 -3.75 -0.23 -11.50
N GLY A 96 -3.73 0.48 -10.38
CA GLY A 96 -3.84 -0.13 -9.05
C GLY A 96 -5.24 -0.64 -8.77
N ILE A 97 -5.31 -1.57 -7.82
CA ILE A 97 -6.56 -2.13 -7.34
C ILE A 97 -6.87 -1.48 -5.99
N ALA A 98 -7.98 -0.75 -5.91
CA ALA A 98 -8.43 -0.16 -4.65
C ALA A 98 -8.87 -1.26 -3.68
N ILE A 99 -8.36 -1.19 -2.46
CA ILE A 99 -8.66 -2.17 -1.40
C ILE A 99 -9.66 -1.59 -0.41
#